data_a8fd71ea5a898156554d757a08bb96a9
#
_entry.id   a8fd71ea5a898156554d757a08bb96a9
#
_cell.length_a   1.000
_cell.length_b   1.000
_cell.length_c   1.000
_cell.angle_alpha   90.00
_cell.angle_beta   90.00
_cell.angle_gamma   90.00
#
_symmetry.space_group_name_H-M   'P 1'
#
loop_
_entity.id
_entity.type
_entity.pdbx_description
1 polymer ?
#
loop_
_entity_poly.entity_id
_entity_poly.type
_entity_poly.pdbx_seq_one_letter_code
_entity_poly.pdbx_strand_id
1 'polypeptide(L)'
;ALKRRFEKLYVKEPPSNEVLPMIRNQVKYLQNYHGVSISTHMLNYIMLNAACFNFETCNPDRTLDLVDKAMVSAKIDGKKKVQKKHVLSNFAINTKQFESMSDEFKMSTAYHEAGHYILHKFADELTNQKVLAVSIMPADDYLGINVFEIDSSITPSLNRRYYIQLIASKLAGRIAEEMYSNELSAGASSDLESANNIAYSVVTKYALSEKFSQVRAITDTNLTTEETKKIVTESVDALLVEARNYAKSVLNEYRVYLVTLADALMKKGILSDSEIDNLFSRIDFPGK
;
A
#
# COMPACT_ATOMS: atom_id res chain seq x y z
N ALA A 1 3.43 35.10 -16.53
CA ALA A 1 3.15 36.37 -15.82
C ALA A 1 2.28 36.19 -14.56
N LEU A 2 1.35 35.23 -14.50
CA LEU A 2 0.46 34.99 -13.34
C LEU A 2 1.18 34.38 -12.13
N LYS A 3 2.15 33.48 -12.30
CA LYS A 3 2.87 32.81 -11.18
C LYS A 3 3.56 33.78 -10.20
N ARG A 4 3.87 34.99 -10.59
CA ARG A 4 4.51 36.01 -9.72
C ARG A 4 3.52 36.77 -8.82
N ARG A 5 2.21 36.53 -9.00
CA ARG A 5 1.15 37.25 -8.28
C ARG A 5 0.41 36.39 -7.26
N PHE A 6 0.77 35.10 -7.18
CA PHE A 6 0.17 34.15 -6.24
C PHE A 6 1.25 33.57 -5.35
N GLU A 7 1.05 33.66 -4.06
CA GLU A 7 1.83 32.95 -3.07
C GLU A 7 1.23 31.55 -2.86
N LYS A 8 2.07 30.52 -2.83
CA LYS A 8 1.62 29.14 -2.58
C LYS A 8 1.50 28.92 -1.08
N LEU A 9 0.28 28.72 -0.61
CA LEU A 9 0.03 28.24 0.73
C LEU A 9 -0.12 26.72 0.71
N TYR A 10 0.72 26.03 1.46
CA TYR A 10 0.63 24.59 1.64
C TYR A 10 -0.20 24.26 2.89
N VAL A 11 -1.36 23.64 2.69
CA VAL A 11 -2.19 23.11 3.79
C VAL A 11 -1.89 21.61 3.90
N LYS A 12 -1.37 21.20 5.06
CA LYS A 12 -1.10 19.78 5.34
C LYS A 12 -2.39 19.03 5.64
N GLU A 13 -2.43 17.77 5.26
CA GLU A 13 -3.50 16.86 5.69
C GLU A 13 -3.51 16.77 7.23
N PRO A 14 -4.68 16.86 7.90
CA PRO A 14 -4.76 16.76 9.34
C PRO A 14 -4.42 15.35 9.82
N PRO A 15 -3.81 15.19 11.00
CA PRO A 15 -3.58 13.88 11.60
C PRO A 15 -4.92 13.20 11.91
N SER A 16 -4.94 11.86 11.84
CA SER A 16 -6.18 11.06 11.95
C SER A 16 -7.02 11.35 13.18
N ASN A 17 -6.41 11.69 14.32
CA ASN A 17 -7.13 12.05 15.55
C ASN A 17 -7.91 13.37 15.47
N GLU A 18 -7.60 14.25 14.52
CA GLU A 18 -8.27 15.53 14.31
C GLU A 18 -9.39 15.46 13.27
N VAL A 19 -9.40 14.47 12.39
CA VAL A 19 -10.35 14.34 11.28
C VAL A 19 -11.80 14.28 11.78
N LEU A 20 -12.11 13.38 12.72
CA LEU A 20 -13.48 13.22 13.21
C LEU A 20 -14.02 14.45 13.96
N PRO A 21 -13.26 15.14 14.82
CA PRO A 21 -13.66 16.44 15.36
C PRO A 21 -14.02 17.46 14.28
N MET A 22 -13.20 17.54 13.21
CA MET A 22 -13.40 18.51 12.11
C MET A 22 -14.71 18.28 11.35
N ILE A 23 -15.08 17.02 11.06
CA ILE A 23 -16.25 16.68 10.24
C ILE A 23 -17.54 16.51 11.06
N ARG A 24 -17.50 16.60 12.38
CA ARG A 24 -18.64 16.29 13.27
C ARG A 24 -19.94 17.00 12.90
N ASN A 25 -19.87 18.28 12.56
CA ASN A 25 -21.07 19.06 12.21
C ASN A 25 -21.60 18.67 10.83
N GLN A 26 -20.71 18.40 9.86
CA GLN A 26 -21.08 17.95 8.54
C GLN A 26 -21.72 16.55 8.58
N VAL A 27 -21.20 15.66 9.42
CA VAL A 27 -21.81 14.32 9.62
C VAL A 27 -23.21 14.44 10.22
N LYS A 28 -23.44 15.34 11.19
CA LYS A 28 -24.79 15.60 11.71
C LYS A 28 -25.73 16.13 10.63
N TYR A 29 -25.26 17.04 9.79
CA TYR A 29 -26.03 17.55 8.66
C TYR A 29 -26.40 16.41 7.70
N LEU A 30 -25.46 15.57 7.31
CA LEU A 30 -25.68 14.43 6.41
C LEU A 30 -26.67 13.41 7.01
N GLN A 31 -26.57 13.12 8.32
CA GLN A 31 -27.55 12.25 8.99
C GLN A 31 -28.97 12.76 8.88
N ASN A 32 -29.17 14.06 9.07
CA ASN A 32 -30.49 14.71 8.98
C ASN A 32 -30.97 14.73 7.51
N TYR A 33 -30.09 15.04 6.57
CA TYR A 33 -30.40 15.12 5.15
C TYR A 33 -30.80 13.77 4.55
N HIS A 34 -30.07 12.71 4.86
CA HIS A 34 -30.37 11.37 4.36
C HIS A 34 -31.42 10.62 5.21
N GLY A 35 -31.65 11.04 6.44
CA GLY A 35 -32.48 10.31 7.42
C GLY A 35 -31.86 8.99 7.85
N VAL A 36 -30.52 8.91 7.81
CA VAL A 36 -29.72 7.71 8.10
C VAL A 36 -28.71 8.04 9.20
N SER A 37 -28.65 7.22 10.25
CA SER A 37 -27.69 7.38 11.35
C SER A 37 -26.38 6.62 11.09
N ILE A 38 -25.28 7.11 11.65
CA ILE A 38 -23.99 6.44 11.64
C ILE A 38 -23.41 6.38 13.07
N SER A 39 -22.89 5.22 13.47
CA SER A 39 -22.28 5.08 14.79
C SER A 39 -20.84 5.61 14.79
N THR A 40 -20.36 6.02 15.99
CA THR A 40 -18.96 6.44 16.16
C THR A 40 -17.98 5.34 15.72
N HIS A 41 -18.29 4.08 16.01
CA HIS A 41 -17.50 2.93 15.55
C HIS A 41 -17.41 2.87 14.02
N MET A 42 -18.52 3.11 13.32
CA MET A 42 -18.54 3.12 11.85
C MET A 42 -17.83 4.34 11.26
N LEU A 43 -17.93 5.51 11.92
CA LEU A 43 -17.15 6.69 11.52
C LEU A 43 -15.65 6.45 11.66
N ASN A 44 -15.21 5.83 12.76
CA ASN A 44 -13.81 5.44 12.94
C ASN A 44 -13.38 4.43 11.86
N TYR A 45 -14.23 3.44 11.58
CA TYR A 45 -13.95 2.46 10.52
C TYR A 45 -13.76 3.14 9.14
N ILE A 46 -14.66 4.09 8.79
CA ILE A 46 -14.56 4.84 7.53
C ILE A 46 -13.27 5.66 7.52
N MET A 47 -13.00 6.43 8.55
CA MET A 47 -11.82 7.29 8.63
C MET A 47 -10.51 6.51 8.48
N LEU A 48 -10.38 5.39 9.21
CA LEU A 48 -9.17 4.56 9.18
C LEU A 48 -8.95 3.88 7.83
N ASN A 49 -10.03 3.62 7.10
CA ASN A 49 -9.97 2.93 5.82
C ASN A 49 -10.21 3.86 4.61
N ALA A 50 -10.50 5.14 4.82
CA ALA A 50 -10.83 6.06 3.72
C ALA A 50 -9.73 6.19 2.67
N ALA A 51 -8.47 6.09 3.08
CA ALA A 51 -7.33 6.10 2.17
C ALA A 51 -7.28 4.91 1.22
N CYS A 52 -7.86 3.75 1.59
CA CYS A 52 -7.95 2.58 0.71
C CYS A 52 -8.85 2.79 -0.51
N PHE A 53 -9.65 3.85 -0.51
CA PHE A 53 -10.84 3.93 -1.33
C PHE A 53 -10.93 5.18 -2.19
N ASN A 54 -10.13 6.18 -1.87
CA ASN A 54 -9.99 7.37 -2.68
C ASN A 54 -8.59 7.96 -2.48
N PHE A 55 -7.73 7.79 -3.49
CA PHE A 55 -6.35 8.30 -3.47
C PHE A 55 -6.25 9.75 -3.95
N GLU A 56 -7.30 10.27 -4.60
CA GLU A 56 -7.25 11.58 -5.25
C GLU A 56 -7.51 12.73 -4.27
N THR A 57 -8.21 12.44 -3.15
CA THR A 57 -8.55 13.45 -2.14
C THR A 57 -7.83 13.20 -0.83
N CYS A 58 -7.71 14.26 -0.01
CA CYS A 58 -7.12 14.23 1.33
C CYS A 58 -8.18 14.37 2.41
N ASN A 59 -7.85 13.96 3.65
CA ASN A 59 -8.71 14.24 4.78
C ASN A 59 -8.76 15.76 5.06
N PRO A 60 -9.89 16.30 5.53
CA PRO A 60 -11.11 15.59 6.00
C PRO A 60 -12.11 15.24 4.88
N ASP A 61 -11.95 15.78 3.67
CA ASP A 61 -12.89 15.64 2.56
C ASP A 61 -13.08 14.16 2.15
N ARG A 62 -11.99 13.41 2.05
CA ARG A 62 -11.99 11.96 1.77
C ARG A 62 -12.92 11.18 2.70
N THR A 63 -12.81 11.41 4.01
CA THR A 63 -13.65 10.73 5.00
C THR A 63 -15.11 11.18 4.88
N LEU A 64 -15.35 12.46 4.62
CA LEU A 64 -16.70 13.03 4.53
C LEU A 64 -17.44 12.52 3.30
N ASP A 65 -16.78 12.49 2.13
CA ASP A 65 -17.30 11.93 0.87
C ASP A 65 -17.74 10.47 1.06
N LEU A 66 -16.90 9.69 1.75
CA LEU A 66 -17.18 8.29 2.02
C LEU A 66 -18.34 8.09 3.00
N VAL A 67 -18.47 8.96 4.00
CA VAL A 67 -19.63 8.97 4.92
C VAL A 67 -20.92 9.28 4.15
N ASP A 68 -20.89 10.27 3.27
CA ASP A 68 -22.04 10.65 2.43
C ASP A 68 -22.47 9.48 1.52
N LYS A 69 -21.54 8.91 0.77
CA LYS A 69 -21.79 7.74 -0.09
C LYS A 69 -22.33 6.53 0.69
N ALA A 70 -21.80 6.25 1.88
CA ALA A 70 -22.29 5.15 2.71
C ALA A 70 -23.70 5.39 3.24
N MET A 71 -24.07 6.65 3.54
CA MET A 71 -25.45 7.00 3.93
C MET A 71 -26.41 6.89 2.75
N VAL A 72 -26.02 7.30 1.53
CA VAL A 72 -26.79 7.11 0.30
C VAL A 72 -27.05 5.63 0.07
N SER A 73 -26.01 4.77 0.16
CA SER A 73 -26.16 3.32 0.00
C SER A 73 -27.09 2.71 1.05
N ALA A 74 -27.00 3.15 2.29
CA ALA A 74 -27.91 2.70 3.36
C ALA A 74 -29.37 3.11 3.07
N LYS A 75 -29.58 4.32 2.57
CA LYS A 75 -30.91 4.82 2.18
C LYS A 75 -31.49 4.00 1.01
N ILE A 76 -30.70 3.70 -0.02
CA ILE A 76 -31.09 2.84 -1.16
C ILE A 76 -31.48 1.44 -0.67
N ASP A 77 -30.74 0.88 0.28
CA ASP A 77 -30.99 -0.44 0.91
C ASP A 77 -32.16 -0.39 1.94
N GLY A 78 -32.86 0.74 2.07
CA GLY A 78 -33.97 0.91 3.00
C GLY A 78 -33.58 0.85 4.47
N LYS A 79 -32.31 1.02 4.81
CA LYS A 79 -31.79 0.98 6.18
C LYS A 79 -31.67 2.39 6.78
N LYS A 80 -32.04 2.50 8.06
CA LYS A 80 -31.92 3.76 8.83
C LYS A 80 -30.56 3.93 9.53
N LYS A 81 -29.65 2.96 9.35
CA LYS A 81 -28.32 2.98 9.96
C LYS A 81 -27.28 2.43 8.99
N VAL A 82 -26.15 3.14 8.87
CA VAL A 82 -25.01 2.71 8.09
C VAL A 82 -24.42 1.42 8.68
N GLN A 83 -24.20 0.42 7.82
CA GLN A 83 -23.57 -0.85 8.11
C GLN A 83 -22.29 -0.98 7.27
N LYS A 84 -21.37 -1.89 7.65
CA LYS A 84 -20.11 -2.13 6.92
C LYS A 84 -20.32 -2.37 5.43
N LYS A 85 -21.35 -3.15 5.05
CA LYS A 85 -21.69 -3.40 3.64
C LYS A 85 -21.97 -2.15 2.82
N HIS A 86 -22.59 -1.10 3.44
CA HIS A 86 -22.89 0.17 2.76
C HIS A 86 -21.62 1.00 2.56
N VAL A 87 -20.64 0.84 3.42
CA VAL A 87 -19.31 1.43 3.21
C VAL A 87 -18.62 0.69 2.07
N LEU A 88 -18.55 -0.61 2.13
CA LEU A 88 -17.88 -1.46 1.14
C LEU A 88 -18.49 -1.35 -0.27
N SER A 89 -19.81 -1.15 -0.40
CA SER A 89 -20.46 -1.00 -1.71
C SER A 89 -20.16 0.31 -2.44
N ASN A 90 -19.60 1.30 -1.73
CA ASN A 90 -19.19 2.58 -2.34
C ASN A 90 -17.73 2.61 -2.77
N PHE A 91 -17.05 1.54 -2.48
CA PHE A 91 -15.76 1.32 -3.08
C PHE A 91 -16.00 0.73 -4.47
N ALA A 92 -15.11 1.02 -5.38
CA ALA A 92 -15.01 0.25 -6.62
C ALA A 92 -14.68 -1.24 -6.34
N ILE A 93 -14.85 -1.69 -5.08
CA ILE A 93 -14.66 -3.07 -4.66
C ILE A 93 -15.77 -3.91 -5.27
N ASN A 94 -15.37 -4.82 -6.11
CA ASN A 94 -16.26 -5.82 -6.65
C ASN A 94 -16.49 -6.95 -5.63
N THR A 95 -17.41 -6.71 -4.67
CA THR A 95 -17.75 -7.70 -3.64
C THR A 95 -18.25 -9.01 -4.25
N LYS A 96 -18.98 -8.95 -5.38
CA LYS A 96 -19.42 -10.14 -6.10
C LYS A 96 -18.24 -10.93 -6.67
N GLN A 97 -17.26 -10.23 -7.23
CA GLN A 97 -16.04 -10.85 -7.72
C GLN A 97 -15.29 -11.51 -6.54
N PHE A 98 -15.12 -10.80 -5.42
CA PHE A 98 -14.48 -11.36 -4.23
C PHE A 98 -15.19 -12.60 -3.72
N GLU A 99 -16.53 -12.60 -3.63
CA GLU A 99 -17.31 -13.76 -3.21
C GLU A 99 -17.15 -14.96 -4.17
N SER A 100 -17.00 -14.71 -5.48
CA SER A 100 -16.83 -15.75 -6.50
C SER A 100 -15.40 -16.29 -6.63
N MET A 101 -14.40 -15.61 -6.04
CA MET A 101 -13.01 -16.08 -6.05
C MET A 101 -12.85 -17.34 -5.20
N SER A 102 -12.03 -18.27 -5.66
CA SER A 102 -11.68 -19.47 -4.85
C SER A 102 -10.92 -19.07 -3.58
N ASP A 103 -11.04 -19.85 -2.53
CA ASP A 103 -10.32 -19.60 -1.28
C ASP A 103 -8.81 -19.67 -1.46
N GLU A 104 -8.32 -20.52 -2.36
CA GLU A 104 -6.91 -20.61 -2.73
C GLU A 104 -6.42 -19.31 -3.35
N PHE A 105 -7.18 -18.73 -4.29
CA PHE A 105 -6.83 -17.46 -4.94
C PHE A 105 -6.86 -16.28 -3.95
N LYS A 106 -7.88 -16.22 -3.07
CA LYS A 106 -7.94 -15.22 -1.99
C LYS A 106 -6.76 -15.34 -1.05
N MET A 107 -6.37 -16.55 -0.71
CA MET A 107 -5.23 -16.78 0.19
C MET A 107 -3.91 -16.40 -0.48
N SER A 108 -3.71 -16.72 -1.77
CA SER A 108 -2.55 -16.29 -2.55
C SER A 108 -2.46 -14.76 -2.56
N THR A 109 -3.57 -14.05 -2.85
CA THR A 109 -3.63 -12.58 -2.79
C THR A 109 -3.35 -12.06 -1.37
N ALA A 110 -3.84 -12.75 -0.33
CA ALA A 110 -3.59 -12.35 1.06
C ALA A 110 -2.10 -12.46 1.42
N TYR A 111 -1.42 -13.51 1.00
CA TYR A 111 0.02 -13.63 1.17
C TYR A 111 0.79 -12.58 0.38
N HIS A 112 0.37 -12.27 -0.85
CA HIS A 112 0.94 -11.21 -1.68
C HIS A 112 0.92 -9.87 -0.95
N GLU A 113 -0.26 -9.43 -0.55
CA GLU A 113 -0.43 -8.13 0.12
C GLU A 113 0.22 -8.10 1.51
N ALA A 114 0.16 -9.21 2.24
CA ALA A 114 0.86 -9.34 3.51
C ALA A 114 2.39 -9.27 3.34
N GLY A 115 2.93 -9.84 2.25
CA GLY A 115 4.35 -9.75 1.90
C GLY A 115 4.81 -8.31 1.74
N HIS A 116 4.09 -7.50 0.98
CA HIS A 116 4.35 -6.07 0.82
C HIS A 116 4.30 -5.34 2.17
N TYR A 117 3.27 -5.60 2.98
CA TYR A 117 3.13 -4.99 4.31
C TYR A 117 4.33 -5.30 5.21
N ILE A 118 4.72 -6.57 5.31
CA ILE A 118 5.82 -7.00 6.18
C ILE A 118 7.13 -6.31 5.79
N LEU A 119 7.43 -6.23 4.49
CA LEU A 119 8.63 -5.53 4.04
C LEU A 119 8.60 -4.04 4.42
N HIS A 120 7.50 -3.34 4.19
CA HIS A 120 7.38 -1.93 4.57
C HIS A 120 7.43 -1.71 6.08
N LYS A 121 6.84 -2.62 6.87
CA LYS A 121 6.80 -2.51 8.33
C LYS A 121 8.15 -2.71 8.99
N PHE A 122 8.99 -3.59 8.43
CA PHE A 122 10.25 -4.01 9.05
C PHE A 122 11.50 -3.57 8.27
N ALA A 123 11.34 -2.88 7.12
CA ALA A 123 12.44 -2.25 6.42
C ALA A 123 12.84 -0.94 7.13
N ASP A 124 14.10 -0.84 7.51
CA ASP A 124 14.62 0.28 8.33
C ASP A 124 14.94 1.55 7.53
N GLU A 125 15.02 1.46 6.20
CA GLU A 125 15.28 2.63 5.33
C GLU A 125 14.00 3.24 4.74
N LEU A 126 12.86 2.51 4.72
CA LEU A 126 11.60 2.99 4.16
C LEU A 126 10.78 3.84 5.16
N THR A 127 11.46 4.63 5.96
CA THR A 127 10.90 5.34 7.12
C THR A 127 9.88 6.43 6.79
N ASN A 128 9.88 6.93 5.54
CA ASN A 128 8.93 7.93 5.07
C ASN A 128 7.64 7.34 4.48
N GLN A 129 7.51 6.01 4.47
CA GLN A 129 6.36 5.32 3.92
C GLN A 129 5.65 4.56 5.03
N LYS A 130 4.44 4.99 5.35
CA LYS A 130 3.59 4.32 6.33
C LYS A 130 2.45 3.62 5.62
N VAL A 131 2.26 2.32 5.89
CA VAL A 131 1.07 1.60 5.40
C VAL A 131 -0.12 2.02 6.25
N LEU A 132 -1.19 2.49 5.62
CA LEU A 132 -2.43 2.88 6.28
C LEU A 132 -3.41 1.72 6.38
N ALA A 133 -3.43 0.88 5.35
CA ALA A 133 -4.30 -0.28 5.29
C ALA A 133 -3.83 -1.29 4.24
N VAL A 134 -4.29 -2.52 4.39
CA VAL A 134 -4.10 -3.63 3.44
C VAL A 134 -5.45 -4.19 3.07
N SER A 135 -5.69 -4.41 1.79
CA SER A 135 -6.93 -4.97 1.25
C SER A 135 -6.64 -6.08 0.24
N ILE A 136 -7.42 -7.17 0.30
CA ILE A 136 -7.47 -8.22 -0.72
C ILE A 136 -8.80 -8.19 -1.49
N MET A 137 -9.53 -7.09 -1.34
CA MET A 137 -10.78 -6.89 -2.05
C MET A 137 -10.46 -6.38 -3.46
N PRO A 138 -10.90 -7.07 -4.53
CA PRO A 138 -10.63 -6.65 -5.90
C PRO A 138 -11.37 -5.35 -6.24
N ALA A 139 -10.74 -4.52 -7.05
CA ALA A 139 -11.34 -3.37 -7.70
C ALA A 139 -11.08 -3.45 -9.22
N ASP A 140 -11.52 -2.46 -9.99
CA ASP A 140 -11.43 -2.50 -11.45
C ASP A 140 -10.00 -2.73 -11.97
N ASP A 141 -9.00 -2.15 -11.28
CA ASP A 141 -7.61 -2.15 -11.73
C ASP A 141 -6.67 -3.04 -10.88
N TYR A 142 -7.15 -3.63 -9.76
CA TYR A 142 -6.31 -4.42 -8.87
C TYR A 142 -7.08 -5.52 -8.13
N LEU A 143 -6.36 -6.57 -7.73
CA LEU A 143 -6.89 -7.71 -6.96
C LEU A 143 -6.73 -7.55 -5.46
N GLY A 144 -5.73 -6.78 -5.05
CA GLY A 144 -5.43 -6.39 -3.69
C GLY A 144 -4.59 -5.12 -3.69
N ILE A 145 -4.42 -4.48 -2.54
CA ILE A 145 -3.66 -3.25 -2.43
C ILE A 145 -3.14 -2.99 -1.02
N ASN A 146 -1.91 -2.50 -0.94
CA ASN A 146 -1.38 -1.80 0.23
C ASN A 146 -1.48 -0.30 0.02
N VAL A 147 -2.15 0.39 0.93
CA VAL A 147 -2.30 1.84 0.88
C VAL A 147 -1.24 2.51 1.73
N PHE A 148 -0.49 3.40 1.12
CA PHE A 148 0.61 4.11 1.75
C PHE A 148 0.32 5.59 1.95
N GLU A 149 0.76 6.12 3.08
CA GLU A 149 0.97 7.55 3.31
C GLU A 149 2.47 7.84 3.17
N ILE A 150 2.80 8.89 2.41
CA ILE A 150 4.18 9.37 2.33
C ILE A 150 4.32 10.56 3.27
N ASP A 151 5.09 10.42 4.33
CA ASP A 151 5.43 11.54 5.21
C ASP A 151 6.49 12.42 4.56
N SER A 152 6.05 13.53 3.97
CA SER A 152 6.92 14.50 3.32
C SER A 152 7.84 15.27 4.29
N SER A 153 7.63 15.16 5.60
CA SER A 153 8.52 15.74 6.61
C SER A 153 9.77 14.88 6.85
N ILE A 154 9.73 13.61 6.49
CA ILE A 154 10.84 12.67 6.57
C ILE A 154 11.53 12.60 5.21
N THR A 155 12.78 13.02 5.14
CA THR A 155 13.61 12.86 3.95
C THR A 155 14.43 11.58 4.08
N PRO A 156 14.15 10.52 3.32
CA PRO A 156 14.93 9.29 3.40
C PRO A 156 16.35 9.52 2.86
N SER A 157 17.30 8.75 3.36
CA SER A 157 18.63 8.70 2.77
C SER A 157 18.57 7.89 1.48
N LEU A 158 18.60 8.56 0.32
CA LEU A 158 18.49 7.91 -1.00
C LEU A 158 19.82 7.21 -1.38
N ASN A 159 20.32 6.38 -0.48
CA ASN A 159 21.52 5.55 -0.67
C ASN A 159 21.19 4.20 -1.32
N ARG A 160 22.22 3.40 -1.62
CA ARG A 160 22.06 2.07 -2.22
C ARG A 160 21.17 1.15 -1.37
N ARG A 161 21.30 1.18 -0.03
CA ARG A 161 20.53 0.35 0.90
C ARG A 161 19.03 0.68 0.84
N TYR A 162 18.68 1.97 0.79
CA TYR A 162 17.30 2.41 0.58
C TYR A 162 16.70 1.80 -0.69
N TYR A 163 17.42 1.87 -1.82
CA TYR A 163 16.92 1.31 -3.09
C TYR A 163 16.84 -0.21 -3.08
N ILE A 164 17.76 -0.92 -2.43
CA ILE A 164 17.64 -2.37 -2.23
C ILE A 164 16.34 -2.71 -1.50
N GLN A 165 16.04 -2.01 -0.42
CA GLN A 165 14.81 -2.23 0.34
C GLN A 165 13.56 -1.82 -0.45
N LEU A 166 13.63 -0.75 -1.23
CA LEU A 166 12.53 -0.32 -2.09
C LEU A 166 12.25 -1.35 -3.21
N ILE A 167 13.29 -1.90 -3.84
CA ILE A 167 13.14 -2.99 -4.82
C ILE A 167 12.59 -4.25 -4.13
N ALA A 168 13.12 -4.59 -2.96
CA ALA A 168 12.68 -5.73 -2.16
C ALA A 168 11.19 -5.62 -1.80
N SER A 169 10.70 -4.43 -1.44
CA SER A 169 9.29 -4.20 -1.15
C SER A 169 8.38 -4.49 -2.35
N LYS A 170 8.86 -4.23 -3.58
CA LYS A 170 8.14 -4.59 -4.81
C LYS A 170 8.15 -6.10 -5.10
N LEU A 171 9.20 -6.80 -4.73
CA LEU A 171 9.32 -8.24 -4.94
C LEU A 171 8.62 -9.07 -3.85
N ALA A 172 8.30 -8.44 -2.72
CA ALA A 172 7.85 -9.13 -1.51
C ALA A 172 6.54 -9.90 -1.68
N GLY A 173 5.57 -9.35 -2.40
CA GLY A 173 4.30 -10.02 -2.68
C GLY A 173 4.52 -11.36 -3.38
N ARG A 174 5.27 -11.35 -4.49
CA ARG A 174 5.60 -12.57 -5.24
C ARG A 174 6.38 -13.61 -4.41
N ILE A 175 7.31 -13.15 -3.57
CA ILE A 175 8.09 -14.04 -2.71
C ILE A 175 7.20 -14.67 -1.63
N ALA A 176 6.26 -13.91 -1.07
CA ALA A 176 5.30 -14.41 -0.11
C ALA A 176 4.34 -15.44 -0.73
N GLU A 177 3.88 -15.24 -1.97
CA GLU A 177 3.13 -16.24 -2.73
C GLU A 177 3.96 -17.53 -2.93
N GLU A 178 5.22 -17.41 -3.36
CA GLU A 178 6.15 -18.53 -3.52
C GLU A 178 6.31 -19.32 -2.20
N MET A 179 6.38 -18.61 -1.07
CA MET A 179 6.48 -19.25 0.27
C MET A 179 5.21 -19.96 0.70
N TYR A 180 4.06 -19.57 0.18
CA TYR A 180 2.76 -20.18 0.47
C TYR A 180 2.49 -21.41 -0.40
N SER A 181 2.56 -21.27 -1.73
CA SER A 181 2.12 -22.28 -2.68
C SER A 181 3.25 -23.10 -3.31
N ASN A 182 4.53 -22.69 -3.12
CA ASN A 182 5.69 -23.15 -3.88
C ASN A 182 5.57 -22.95 -5.41
N GLU A 183 4.63 -22.13 -5.86
CA GLU A 183 4.38 -21.80 -7.26
C GLU A 183 4.53 -20.30 -7.51
N LEU A 184 4.83 -19.93 -8.74
CA LEU A 184 4.94 -18.55 -9.17
C LEU A 184 3.72 -18.18 -10.01
N SER A 185 3.02 -17.10 -9.63
CA SER A 185 1.90 -16.56 -10.39
C SER A 185 2.32 -15.42 -11.33
N ALA A 186 1.52 -15.16 -12.36
CA ALA A 186 1.69 -14.00 -13.22
C ALA A 186 1.11 -12.70 -12.60
N GLY A 187 0.43 -12.80 -11.45
CA GLY A 187 -0.25 -11.67 -10.79
C GLY A 187 0.66 -10.52 -10.38
N ALA A 188 1.94 -10.83 -10.12
CA ALA A 188 2.95 -9.85 -9.72
C ALA A 188 3.65 -9.13 -10.90
N SER A 189 3.07 -9.10 -12.11
CA SER A 189 3.74 -8.52 -13.29
C SER A 189 4.07 -7.03 -13.14
N SER A 190 3.16 -6.24 -12.60
CA SER A 190 3.35 -4.80 -12.36
C SER A 190 4.42 -4.52 -11.30
N ASP A 191 4.51 -5.36 -10.27
CA ASP A 191 5.54 -5.26 -9.24
C ASP A 191 6.92 -5.59 -9.79
N LEU A 192 7.02 -6.62 -10.64
CA LEU A 192 8.27 -6.98 -11.32
C LEU A 192 8.72 -5.85 -12.25
N GLU A 193 7.82 -5.24 -13.00
CA GLU A 193 8.12 -4.09 -13.85
C GLU A 193 8.62 -2.91 -13.00
N SER A 194 7.94 -2.60 -11.90
CA SER A 194 8.33 -1.55 -10.98
C SER A 194 9.70 -1.80 -10.37
N ALA A 195 9.97 -3.02 -9.90
CA ALA A 195 11.27 -3.44 -9.36
C ALA A 195 12.39 -3.27 -10.38
N ASN A 196 12.16 -3.71 -11.62
CA ASN A 196 13.12 -3.59 -12.72
C ASN A 196 13.41 -2.12 -13.08
N ASN A 197 12.39 -1.28 -13.18
CA ASN A 197 12.53 0.14 -13.49
C ASN A 197 13.31 0.90 -12.40
N ILE A 198 13.10 0.56 -11.13
CA ILE A 198 13.88 1.11 -10.02
C ILE A 198 15.34 0.65 -10.13
N ALA A 199 15.58 -0.65 -10.28
CA ALA A 199 16.94 -1.20 -10.40
C ALA A 199 17.70 -0.60 -11.58
N TYR A 200 17.05 -0.46 -12.73
CA TYR A 200 17.61 0.19 -13.91
C TYR A 200 18.00 1.66 -13.63
N SER A 201 17.13 2.41 -12.92
CA SER A 201 17.40 3.79 -12.55
C SER A 201 18.57 3.91 -11.56
N VAL A 202 18.68 2.97 -10.61
CA VAL A 202 19.77 2.89 -9.64
C VAL A 202 21.12 2.73 -10.33
N VAL A 203 21.18 1.86 -11.36
CA VAL A 203 22.41 1.63 -12.13
C VAL A 203 22.72 2.81 -13.05
N THR A 204 21.73 3.27 -13.83
CA THR A 204 21.98 4.19 -14.96
C THR A 204 21.93 5.65 -14.57
N LYS A 205 20.97 6.05 -13.71
CA LYS A 205 20.75 7.47 -13.35
C LYS A 205 21.48 7.85 -12.08
N TYR A 206 21.44 6.99 -11.06
CA TYR A 206 21.97 7.33 -9.73
C TYR A 206 23.41 6.84 -9.54
N ALA A 207 23.92 6.00 -10.43
CA ALA A 207 25.27 5.47 -10.39
C ALA A 207 25.62 4.79 -9.04
N LEU A 208 24.66 4.05 -8.46
CA LEU A 208 24.79 3.38 -7.16
C LEU A 208 25.09 1.86 -7.31
N SER A 209 25.58 1.42 -8.48
CA SER A 209 26.00 0.04 -8.70
C SER A 209 27.48 -0.17 -8.38
N GLU A 210 27.81 -1.34 -7.82
CA GLU A 210 29.21 -1.72 -7.57
C GLU A 210 29.94 -2.11 -8.86
N LYS A 211 29.23 -2.69 -9.83
CA LYS A 211 29.80 -3.20 -11.10
C LYS A 211 29.84 -2.15 -12.20
N PHE A 212 28.95 -1.16 -12.17
CA PHE A 212 28.93 -0.05 -13.12
C PHE A 212 29.53 1.20 -12.48
N SER A 213 30.05 2.12 -13.32
CA SER A 213 30.69 3.36 -12.87
C SER A 213 29.87 4.11 -11.80
N GLN A 214 30.51 4.45 -10.66
CA GLN A 214 29.93 5.26 -9.59
C GLN A 214 30.03 6.77 -9.86
N VAL A 215 30.61 7.16 -10.99
CA VAL A 215 30.86 8.59 -11.34
C VAL A 215 30.22 9.02 -12.67
N ARG A 216 29.53 8.12 -13.36
CA ARG A 216 28.91 8.40 -14.66
C ARG A 216 27.49 7.87 -14.74
N ALA A 217 26.52 8.76 -14.95
CA ALA A 217 25.18 8.41 -15.34
C ALA A 217 25.04 8.18 -16.84
N ILE A 218 24.14 7.29 -17.25
CA ILE A 218 23.73 7.12 -18.65
C ILE A 218 22.52 7.98 -18.90
N THR A 219 22.69 9.03 -19.69
CA THR A 219 21.60 9.97 -20.04
C THR A 219 20.92 9.63 -21.36
N ASP A 220 21.60 8.91 -22.26
CA ASP A 220 21.04 8.44 -23.52
C ASP A 220 21.52 7.02 -23.82
N THR A 221 20.56 6.09 -23.85
CA THR A 221 20.80 4.66 -24.10
C THR A 221 21.22 4.39 -25.56
N ASN A 222 20.90 5.28 -26.51
CA ASN A 222 21.26 5.13 -27.91
C ASN A 222 22.74 5.41 -28.16
N LEU A 223 23.40 6.14 -27.25
CA LEU A 223 24.83 6.49 -27.35
C LEU A 223 25.73 5.50 -26.58
N THR A 224 25.19 4.37 -26.12
CA THR A 224 25.95 3.38 -25.34
C THR A 224 26.44 2.23 -26.19
N THR A 225 27.67 1.75 -25.90
CA THR A 225 28.24 0.55 -26.57
C THR A 225 27.52 -0.72 -26.07
N GLU A 226 27.57 -1.80 -26.85
CA GLU A 226 27.01 -3.10 -26.47
C GLU A 226 27.66 -3.65 -25.19
N GLU A 227 28.95 -3.40 -24.98
CA GLU A 227 29.64 -3.75 -23.74
C GLU A 227 29.04 -3.00 -22.52
N THR A 228 28.78 -1.70 -22.68
CA THR A 228 28.11 -0.91 -21.60
C THR A 228 26.70 -1.44 -21.30
N LYS A 229 25.93 -1.78 -22.32
CA LYS A 229 24.59 -2.38 -22.15
C LYS A 229 24.66 -3.70 -21.38
N LYS A 230 25.63 -4.55 -21.70
CA LYS A 230 25.87 -5.83 -21.01
C LYS A 230 26.18 -5.60 -19.53
N ILE A 231 27.11 -4.70 -19.20
CA ILE A 231 27.46 -4.37 -17.81
C ILE A 231 26.25 -3.81 -17.05
N VAL A 232 25.44 -2.96 -17.68
CA VAL A 232 24.20 -2.43 -17.09
C VAL A 232 23.24 -3.57 -16.78
N THR A 233 23.00 -4.47 -17.71
CA THR A 233 22.11 -5.62 -17.52
C THR A 233 22.60 -6.50 -16.37
N GLU A 234 23.86 -6.88 -16.35
CA GLU A 234 24.46 -7.66 -15.26
C GLU A 234 24.38 -6.97 -13.90
N SER A 235 24.48 -5.62 -13.89
CA SER A 235 24.36 -4.82 -12.66
C SER A 235 22.93 -4.74 -12.17
N VAL A 236 21.94 -4.63 -13.07
CA VAL A 236 20.49 -4.65 -12.74
C VAL A 236 20.13 -6.03 -12.16
N ASP A 237 20.53 -7.12 -12.81
CA ASP A 237 20.27 -8.48 -12.35
C ASP A 237 20.86 -8.71 -10.95
N ALA A 238 22.08 -8.23 -10.72
CA ALA A 238 22.72 -8.35 -9.41
C ALA A 238 21.93 -7.62 -8.31
N LEU A 239 21.42 -6.42 -8.58
CA LEU A 239 20.59 -5.66 -7.64
C LEU A 239 19.25 -6.36 -7.37
N LEU A 240 18.61 -6.89 -8.40
CA LEU A 240 17.35 -7.64 -8.26
C LEU A 240 17.54 -8.91 -7.42
N VAL A 241 18.63 -9.64 -7.62
CA VAL A 241 18.98 -10.83 -6.82
C VAL A 241 19.25 -10.45 -5.36
N GLU A 242 19.99 -9.37 -5.11
CA GLU A 242 20.27 -8.89 -3.77
C GLU A 242 18.99 -8.48 -3.04
N ALA A 243 18.13 -7.70 -3.72
CA ALA A 243 16.83 -7.27 -3.18
C ALA A 243 15.90 -8.47 -2.90
N ARG A 244 15.87 -9.48 -3.80
CA ARG A 244 15.12 -10.72 -3.59
C ARG A 244 15.62 -11.48 -2.35
N ASN A 245 16.93 -11.58 -2.18
CA ASN A 245 17.51 -12.26 -1.02
C ASN A 245 17.19 -11.52 0.28
N TYR A 246 17.27 -10.18 0.27
CA TYR A 246 16.87 -9.35 1.41
C TYR A 246 15.36 -9.56 1.72
N ALA A 247 14.49 -9.47 0.73
CA ALA A 247 13.06 -9.71 0.93
C ALA A 247 12.79 -11.10 1.53
N LYS A 248 13.44 -12.15 0.99
CA LYS A 248 13.29 -13.51 1.48
C LYS A 248 13.77 -13.66 2.93
N SER A 249 14.87 -12.99 3.32
CA SER A 249 15.35 -13.02 4.70
C SER A 249 14.36 -12.36 5.66
N VAL A 250 13.84 -11.17 5.33
CA VAL A 250 12.84 -10.47 6.15
C VAL A 250 11.55 -11.28 6.28
N LEU A 251 11.02 -11.81 5.16
CA LEU A 251 9.78 -12.60 5.20
C LEU A 251 9.94 -13.91 6.00
N ASN A 252 11.12 -14.52 5.99
CA ASN A 252 11.39 -15.70 6.82
C ASN A 252 11.51 -15.33 8.30
N GLU A 253 12.20 -14.24 8.62
CA GLU A 253 12.35 -13.75 10.00
C GLU A 253 10.99 -13.42 10.62
N TYR A 254 10.14 -12.73 9.86
CA TYR A 254 8.81 -12.29 10.30
C TYR A 254 7.67 -13.22 9.82
N ARG A 255 7.96 -14.50 9.56
CA ARG A 255 7.00 -15.45 8.99
C ARG A 255 5.72 -15.59 9.81
N VAL A 256 5.80 -15.54 11.13
CA VAL A 256 4.62 -15.63 12.01
C VAL A 256 3.67 -14.45 11.76
N TYR A 257 4.21 -13.24 11.61
CA TYR A 257 3.41 -12.06 11.28
C TYR A 257 2.80 -12.15 9.88
N LEU A 258 3.58 -12.63 8.89
CA LEU A 258 3.11 -12.86 7.52
C LEU A 258 1.88 -13.77 7.49
N VAL A 259 1.98 -14.96 8.10
CA VAL A 259 0.88 -15.93 8.14
C VAL A 259 -0.32 -15.37 8.90
N THR A 260 -0.09 -14.75 10.06
CA THR A 260 -1.18 -14.19 10.89
C THR A 260 -1.92 -13.08 10.15
N LEU A 261 -1.20 -12.22 9.41
CA LEU A 261 -1.80 -11.15 8.61
C LEU A 261 -2.59 -11.72 7.43
N ALA A 262 -2.04 -12.68 6.69
CA ALA A 262 -2.74 -13.32 5.57
C ALA A 262 -4.05 -14.01 6.03
N ASP A 263 -4.03 -14.74 7.13
CA ASP A 263 -5.23 -15.36 7.72
C ASP A 263 -6.28 -14.33 8.16
N ALA A 264 -5.84 -13.19 8.68
CA ALA A 264 -6.74 -12.12 9.09
C ALA A 264 -7.36 -11.40 7.89
N LEU A 265 -6.58 -11.16 6.82
CA LEU A 265 -7.05 -10.60 5.55
C LEU A 265 -8.06 -11.53 4.88
N MET A 266 -7.81 -12.84 4.86
CA MET A 266 -8.76 -13.83 4.35
C MET A 266 -10.12 -13.74 5.03
N LYS A 267 -10.17 -13.48 6.35
CA LYS A 267 -11.40 -13.37 7.14
C LYS A 267 -12.12 -12.04 6.99
N LYS A 268 -11.37 -10.95 6.88
CA LYS A 268 -11.93 -9.59 6.93
C LYS A 268 -11.97 -8.88 5.58
N GLY A 269 -11.15 -9.31 4.62
CA GLY A 269 -10.96 -8.69 3.32
C GLY A 269 -10.10 -7.43 3.35
N ILE A 270 -10.15 -6.66 4.44
CA ILE A 270 -9.40 -5.41 4.64
C ILE A 270 -9.05 -5.21 6.10
N LEU A 271 -7.87 -4.67 6.36
CA LEU A 271 -7.34 -4.32 7.67
C LEU A 271 -6.64 -2.95 7.63
N SER A 272 -6.94 -2.09 8.59
CA SER A 272 -6.18 -0.86 8.83
C SER A 272 -4.88 -1.16 9.60
N ASP A 273 -3.90 -0.25 9.51
CA ASP A 273 -2.63 -0.36 10.25
C ASP A 273 -2.87 -0.58 11.76
N SER A 274 -3.81 0.15 12.37
CA SER A 274 -4.15 -0.01 13.78
C SER A 274 -4.75 -1.38 14.14
N GLU A 275 -5.52 -1.99 13.23
CA GLU A 275 -6.02 -3.36 13.41
C GLU A 275 -4.90 -4.38 13.28
N ILE A 276 -3.95 -4.15 12.37
CA ILE A 276 -2.78 -5.00 12.18
C ILE A 276 -1.83 -4.89 13.39
N ASP A 277 -1.58 -3.68 13.90
CA ASP A 277 -0.78 -3.48 15.11
C ASP A 277 -1.39 -4.19 16.33
N ASN A 278 -2.72 -4.12 16.50
CA ASN A 278 -3.41 -4.86 17.55
C ASN A 278 -3.34 -6.38 17.36
N LEU A 279 -3.34 -6.85 16.11
CA LEU A 279 -3.16 -8.26 15.78
C LEU A 279 -1.75 -8.71 16.17
N PHE A 280 -0.74 -7.94 15.80
CA PHE A 280 0.67 -8.24 16.05
C PHE A 280 1.07 -8.13 17.52
N SER A 281 0.44 -7.25 18.30
CA SER A 281 0.69 -7.12 19.74
C SER A 281 0.35 -8.39 20.55
N ARG A 282 -0.40 -9.31 19.96
CA ARG A 282 -0.80 -10.60 20.56
C ARG A 282 0.14 -11.74 20.21
N ILE A 283 1.14 -11.50 19.39
CA ILE A 283 2.12 -12.49 18.96
C ILE A 283 3.32 -12.41 19.92
N ASP A 284 3.58 -13.48 20.66
CA ASP A 284 4.82 -13.63 21.41
C ASP A 284 5.97 -13.89 20.42
N PHE A 285 6.77 -12.86 20.14
CA PHE A 285 7.94 -13.02 19.30
C PHE A 285 9.12 -13.48 20.17
N PRO A 286 9.70 -14.66 19.89
CA PRO A 286 10.88 -15.13 20.62
C PRO A 286 12.11 -14.28 20.24
N GLY A 287 12.30 -13.13 20.87
CA GLY A 287 13.43 -12.24 20.56
C GLY A 287 13.30 -10.79 21.02
N LYS A 288 12.28 -10.47 21.82
CA LYS A 288 12.21 -9.20 22.57
C LYS A 288 12.51 -9.42 24.03
#